data_6714de7618b0b2afbaed3c858acc439b
#
_entry.id   6714de7618b0b2afbaed3c858acc439b
#
_cell.length_a   1.000
_cell.length_b   1.000
_cell.length_c   1.000
_cell.angle_alpha   90.00
_cell.angle_beta   90.00
_cell.angle_gamma   90.00
#
_symmetry.space_group_name_H-M   'P 1'
#
loop_
_entity.id
_entity.type
_entity.pdbx_description
1 polymer ?
#
loop_
_entity_poly.entity_id
_entity_poly.type
_entity_poly.pdbx_seq_one_letter_code
_entity_poly.pdbx_strand_id
1 'polypeptide(L)'
;MSAPPLVPVDPLDVRVGLPTRVDIFDVHGQLLLARGSTVYREDSAERLQQAGFKIVATTQGKGMRRHEPVFQRMEVLADTMTDMERVLLQDQGLPSFTFKVQALAQTLIACCDEDHHAALAQAYLDQHHPYSVLHHVLVSVVVAVLSRSEGWSDADRISLVAAALSHDLGALALRQVLGQAASLDEEQRTLVREHPDRGVQMLDGLGVRDALWLRAVQDHHERMDGSGYPQGLCLDGNAAGALMAVADGYAAMLRPRPYRERKLSLSVLDDLRKHAGTWYDTRKVQAIADCFGTYHAGSIVRLASGHMAVVTRHVPERPEQPDMMLIAVGGDHPMERPSPIDAADPDHAIVAALQPEISLRFRSMVNKCWSSQGA
;
A
#
# COMPACT_ATOMS: atom_id res chain seq x y z
N MET A 1 -10.42 -15.76 34.00
CA MET A 1 -9.96 -15.11 32.71
C MET A 1 -8.44 -15.19 32.76
N SER A 2 -7.80 -15.97 31.89
CA SER A 2 -6.34 -16.02 31.80
C SER A 2 -5.83 -14.67 31.30
N ALA A 3 -4.75 -14.17 31.89
CA ALA A 3 -4.07 -12.98 31.43
C ALA A 3 -3.67 -13.14 29.94
N PRO A 4 -3.69 -12.09 29.13
CA PRO A 4 -3.30 -12.18 27.74
C PRO A 4 -1.82 -12.61 27.65
N PRO A 5 -1.45 -13.41 26.64
CA PRO A 5 -0.08 -13.91 26.52
C PRO A 5 0.90 -12.76 26.29
N LEU A 6 1.96 -12.73 27.08
CA LEU A 6 3.10 -11.83 26.90
C LEU A 6 4.05 -12.47 25.88
N VAL A 7 4.48 -11.69 24.88
CA VAL A 7 5.52 -12.09 23.92
C VAL A 7 6.70 -11.13 23.98
N PRO A 8 7.93 -11.57 23.68
CA PRO A 8 9.09 -10.68 23.66
C PRO A 8 8.89 -9.46 22.76
N VAL A 9 9.42 -8.34 23.18
CA VAL A 9 9.43 -7.08 22.39
C VAL A 9 10.31 -7.27 21.16
N ASP A 10 9.82 -6.82 20.00
CA ASP A 10 10.62 -6.77 18.78
C ASP A 10 11.58 -5.56 18.87
N PRO A 11 12.82 -5.66 18.36
CA PRO A 11 13.72 -4.50 18.24
C PRO A 11 13.11 -3.27 17.54
N LEU A 12 12.12 -3.50 16.67
CA LEU A 12 11.39 -2.42 15.99
C LEU A 12 10.35 -1.71 16.89
N ASP A 13 9.95 -2.32 17.99
CA ASP A 13 9.00 -1.72 18.94
C ASP A 13 9.64 -0.63 19.81
N VAL A 14 10.98 -0.70 20.01
CA VAL A 14 11.76 0.24 20.86
C VAL A 14 12.99 0.70 20.12
N ARG A 15 13.05 1.96 19.77
CA ARG A 15 14.21 2.57 19.11
C ARG A 15 14.61 3.87 19.80
N VAL A 16 15.91 4.14 19.81
CA VAL A 16 16.45 5.37 20.36
C VAL A 16 15.94 6.58 19.58
N GLY A 17 15.42 7.56 20.30
CA GLY A 17 14.94 8.82 19.73
C GLY A 17 13.55 8.76 19.07
N LEU A 18 12.90 7.59 19.04
CA LEU A 18 11.56 7.42 18.46
C LEU A 18 10.54 7.01 19.53
N PRO A 19 9.26 7.41 19.39
CA PRO A 19 8.19 6.92 20.25
C PRO A 19 8.03 5.41 20.15
N THR A 20 7.84 4.73 21.28
CA THR A 20 7.54 3.30 21.34
C THR A 20 6.18 3.02 20.73
N ARG A 21 6.07 1.90 19.98
CA ARG A 21 4.85 1.52 19.25
C ARG A 21 3.87 0.74 20.11
N VAL A 22 4.35 0.14 21.20
CA VAL A 22 3.59 -0.75 22.08
C VAL A 22 3.85 -0.40 23.52
N ASP A 23 2.93 -0.81 24.41
CA ASP A 23 3.21 -0.88 25.84
C ASP A 23 4.18 -2.01 26.11
N ILE A 24 5.21 -1.76 26.92
CA ILE A 24 6.26 -2.71 27.25
C ILE A 24 6.12 -3.10 28.71
N PHE A 25 6.08 -4.40 28.95
CA PHE A 25 5.88 -5.00 30.28
C PHE A 25 7.12 -5.84 30.67
N ASP A 26 7.30 -6.06 31.95
CA ASP A 26 8.23 -7.07 32.44
C ASP A 26 7.63 -8.49 32.34
N VAL A 27 8.40 -9.51 32.73
CA VAL A 27 7.99 -10.90 32.76
C VAL A 27 6.80 -11.19 33.71
N HIS A 28 6.54 -10.27 34.64
CA HIS A 28 5.43 -10.37 35.59
C HIS A 28 4.18 -9.59 35.14
N GLY A 29 4.24 -8.94 33.96
CA GLY A 29 3.13 -8.15 33.42
C GLY A 29 3.05 -6.72 33.99
N GLN A 30 4.09 -6.24 34.66
CA GLN A 30 4.15 -4.85 35.11
C GLN A 30 4.61 -3.94 33.97
N LEU A 31 3.93 -2.83 33.75
CA LEU A 31 4.25 -1.86 32.71
C LEU A 31 5.61 -1.21 32.98
N LEU A 32 6.56 -1.40 32.07
CA LEU A 32 7.89 -0.79 32.10
C LEU A 32 7.93 0.53 31.32
N LEU A 33 7.24 0.58 30.16
CA LEU A 33 7.20 1.76 29.31
C LEU A 33 5.87 1.80 28.53
N ALA A 34 5.20 2.94 28.59
CA ALA A 34 3.94 3.12 27.87
C ALA A 34 4.16 3.40 26.37
N ARG A 35 3.26 2.97 25.51
CA ARG A 35 3.21 3.32 24.09
C ARG A 35 3.31 4.85 23.92
N GLY A 36 4.12 5.30 22.94
CA GLY A 36 4.36 6.71 22.66
C GLY A 36 5.49 7.34 23.49
N SER A 37 6.06 6.62 24.47
CA SER A 37 7.23 7.08 25.22
C SER A 37 8.49 6.99 24.36
N THR A 38 9.43 7.92 24.52
CA THR A 38 10.69 7.95 23.77
C THR A 38 11.85 7.51 24.64
N VAL A 39 12.65 6.57 24.17
CA VAL A 39 13.91 6.13 24.80
C VAL A 39 15.06 6.88 24.16
N TYR A 40 15.87 7.58 24.96
CA TYR A 40 16.96 8.41 24.45
C TYR A 40 18.35 7.76 24.56
N ARG A 41 18.46 6.61 25.22
CA ARG A 41 19.73 5.91 25.47
C ARG A 41 19.71 4.53 24.84
N GLU A 42 20.81 4.19 24.16
CA GLU A 42 20.95 2.92 23.45
C GLU A 42 20.92 1.72 24.42
N ASP A 43 21.65 1.82 25.56
CA ASP A 43 21.65 0.79 26.61
C ASP A 43 20.25 0.53 27.21
N SER A 44 19.41 1.56 27.27
CA SER A 44 18.03 1.41 27.75
C SER A 44 17.13 0.77 26.70
N ALA A 45 17.30 1.10 25.41
CA ALA A 45 16.58 0.48 24.34
C ALA A 45 16.93 -1.02 24.21
N GLU A 46 18.21 -1.37 24.26
CA GLU A 46 18.68 -2.74 24.23
C GLU A 46 18.12 -3.60 25.40
N ARG A 47 18.12 -3.05 26.61
CA ARG A 47 17.52 -3.77 27.78
C ARG A 47 16.04 -4.02 27.60
N LEU A 48 15.30 -3.04 27.07
CA LEU A 48 13.87 -3.20 26.80
C LEU A 48 13.61 -4.19 25.66
N GLN A 49 14.48 -4.24 24.65
CA GLN A 49 14.41 -5.24 23.58
C GLN A 49 14.74 -6.67 24.06
N GLN A 50 15.68 -6.80 25.01
CA GLN A 50 16.11 -8.11 25.53
C GLN A 50 15.18 -8.68 26.62
N ALA A 51 14.68 -7.82 27.50
CA ALA A 51 13.92 -8.23 28.67
C ALA A 51 12.45 -7.77 28.70
N GLY A 52 12.03 -6.97 27.70
CA GLY A 52 10.66 -6.46 27.60
C GLY A 52 9.73 -7.44 26.93
N PHE A 53 8.47 -7.39 27.32
CA PHE A 53 7.36 -8.15 26.74
C PHE A 53 6.27 -7.20 26.28
N LYS A 54 5.55 -7.57 25.23
CA LYS A 54 4.33 -6.88 24.78
C LYS A 54 3.15 -7.83 24.83
N ILE A 55 1.96 -7.28 25.03
CA ILE A 55 0.72 -8.05 24.96
C ILE A 55 0.35 -8.17 23.48
N VAL A 56 0.28 -9.42 22.99
CA VAL A 56 -0.39 -9.68 21.71
C VAL A 56 -1.88 -9.59 21.97
N ALA A 57 -2.56 -8.66 21.34
CA ALA A 57 -4.01 -8.63 21.33
C ALA A 57 -4.52 -9.89 20.64
N THR A 58 -4.83 -10.91 21.46
CA THR A 58 -5.58 -12.06 20.95
C THR A 58 -6.99 -11.58 20.58
N THR A 59 -7.41 -11.89 19.37
CA THR A 59 -8.72 -11.58 18.79
C THR A 59 -9.90 -12.28 19.48
N GLN A 60 -9.88 -12.42 20.82
CA GLN A 60 -11.00 -12.92 21.60
C GLN A 60 -11.07 -12.20 22.96
N GLY A 61 -11.71 -11.04 22.96
CA GLY A 61 -12.07 -10.34 24.17
C GLY A 61 -12.98 -9.16 23.80
N LYS A 62 -14.30 -9.35 23.99
CA LYS A 62 -15.30 -8.29 23.89
C LYS A 62 -14.97 -7.16 24.88
N GLY A 63 -14.24 -6.19 24.41
CA GLY A 63 -14.14 -4.86 24.94
C GLY A 63 -14.05 -3.95 23.72
N MET A 64 -15.06 -3.12 23.50
CA MET A 64 -15.24 -2.25 22.38
C MET A 64 -14.07 -1.25 22.30
N ARG A 65 -12.90 -1.68 21.75
CA ARG A 65 -11.95 -0.76 21.15
C ARG A 65 -12.64 -0.27 19.89
N ARG A 66 -12.85 1.04 19.77
CA ARG A 66 -13.18 1.67 18.50
C ARG A 66 -12.15 1.16 17.50
N HIS A 67 -12.58 0.43 16.48
CA HIS A 67 -11.68 0.01 15.41
C HIS A 67 -10.97 1.25 14.87
N GLU A 68 -9.65 1.26 14.91
CA GLU A 68 -8.90 2.33 14.27
C GLU A 68 -9.32 2.37 12.80
N PRO A 69 -9.61 3.56 12.22
CA PRO A 69 -10.04 3.66 10.83
C PRO A 69 -9.06 2.98 9.88
N VAL A 70 -9.55 2.41 8.79
CA VAL A 70 -8.71 1.75 7.76
C VAL A 70 -7.56 2.66 7.35
N PHE A 71 -7.83 3.93 7.13
CA PHE A 71 -6.84 4.93 6.73
C PHE A 71 -5.65 4.99 7.71
N GLN A 72 -5.90 4.96 9.02
CA GLN A 72 -4.86 5.00 10.05
C GLN A 72 -4.09 3.66 10.14
N ARG A 73 -4.78 2.52 9.99
CA ARG A 73 -4.12 1.21 9.98
C ARG A 73 -3.18 1.05 8.78
N MET A 74 -3.55 1.60 7.63
CA MET A 74 -2.70 1.62 6.43
C MET A 74 -1.46 2.50 6.61
N GLU A 75 -1.56 3.62 7.35
CA GLU A 75 -0.40 4.46 7.71
C GLU A 75 0.60 3.68 8.58
N VAL A 76 0.12 2.98 9.62
CA VAL A 76 0.96 2.11 10.47
C VAL A 76 1.63 0.98 9.67
N LEU A 77 0.93 0.43 8.67
CA LEU A 77 1.49 -0.58 7.77
C LEU A 77 2.64 0.02 6.95
N ALA A 78 2.47 1.20 6.36
CA ALA A 78 3.51 1.88 5.60
C ALA A 78 4.72 2.26 6.47
N ASP A 79 4.51 2.71 7.71
CA ASP A 79 5.56 2.89 8.71
C ASP A 79 6.38 1.62 8.91
N THR A 80 5.70 0.49 9.14
CA THR A 80 6.35 -0.81 9.38
C THR A 80 7.16 -1.25 8.16
N MET A 81 6.60 -1.09 6.95
CA MET A 81 7.32 -1.39 5.70
C MET A 81 8.56 -0.51 5.53
N THR A 82 8.48 0.78 5.87
CA THR A 82 9.61 1.70 5.82
C THR A 82 10.75 1.25 6.73
N ASP A 83 10.41 0.78 7.93
CA ASP A 83 11.40 0.27 8.86
C ASP A 83 12.04 -1.03 8.40
N MET A 84 11.25 -1.95 7.84
CA MET A 84 11.77 -3.20 7.29
C MET A 84 12.71 -2.93 6.11
N GLU A 85 12.33 -2.04 5.19
CA GLU A 85 13.18 -1.64 4.06
C GLU A 85 14.52 -1.05 4.53
N ARG A 86 14.50 -0.19 5.57
CA ARG A 86 15.72 0.38 6.15
C ARG A 86 16.65 -0.70 6.71
N VAL A 87 16.12 -1.69 7.42
CA VAL A 87 16.91 -2.81 7.97
C VAL A 87 17.53 -3.64 6.85
N LEU A 88 16.77 -3.93 5.78
CA LEU A 88 17.27 -4.68 4.62
C LEU A 88 18.37 -3.93 3.88
N LEU A 89 18.26 -2.60 3.73
CA LEU A 89 19.27 -1.77 3.08
C LEU A 89 20.59 -1.67 3.87
N GLN A 90 20.57 -1.93 5.16
CA GLN A 90 21.76 -1.93 6.03
C GLN A 90 22.43 -3.32 6.08
N ASP A 91 21.97 -4.27 5.26
CA ASP A 91 22.42 -5.68 5.28
C ASP A 91 22.34 -6.33 6.68
N GLN A 92 21.49 -5.79 7.52
CA GLN A 92 21.14 -6.38 8.80
C GLN A 92 20.08 -7.44 8.55
N GLY A 93 20.37 -8.69 8.88
CA GLY A 93 19.40 -9.77 8.74
C GLY A 93 18.06 -9.37 9.38
N LEU A 94 16.94 -9.70 8.73
CA LEU A 94 15.60 -9.46 9.26
C LEU A 94 14.99 -10.79 9.76
N PRO A 95 15.19 -11.15 11.07
CA PRO A 95 14.64 -12.40 11.60
C PRO A 95 13.13 -12.47 11.40
N SER A 96 12.64 -13.67 11.10
CA SER A 96 11.21 -13.93 10.90
C SER A 96 10.57 -13.08 9.78
N PHE A 97 11.33 -12.75 8.74
CA PHE A 97 10.87 -11.95 7.58
C PHE A 97 9.55 -12.47 7.03
N THR A 98 9.50 -13.78 6.71
CA THR A 98 8.30 -14.43 6.16
C THR A 98 7.08 -14.19 7.02
N PHE A 99 7.20 -14.42 8.34
CA PHE A 99 6.10 -14.21 9.28
C PHE A 99 5.65 -12.74 9.34
N LYS A 100 6.61 -11.80 9.37
CA LYS A 100 6.32 -10.36 9.40
C LYS A 100 5.57 -9.89 8.16
N VAL A 101 6.01 -10.31 6.97
CA VAL A 101 5.35 -9.94 5.71
C VAL A 101 3.97 -10.59 5.60
N GLN A 102 3.81 -11.84 6.01
CA GLN A 102 2.49 -12.49 6.05
C GLN A 102 1.53 -11.80 7.03
N ALA A 103 1.99 -11.36 8.19
CA ALA A 103 1.17 -10.60 9.14
C ALA A 103 0.75 -9.23 8.57
N LEU A 104 1.65 -8.55 7.84
CA LEU A 104 1.32 -7.32 7.12
C LEU A 104 0.31 -7.58 6.00
N ALA A 105 0.48 -8.66 5.25
CA ALA A 105 -0.45 -9.06 4.20
C ALA A 105 -1.86 -9.32 4.76
N GLN A 106 -1.97 -10.04 5.86
CA GLN A 106 -3.24 -10.27 6.56
C GLN A 106 -3.89 -8.96 7.03
N THR A 107 -3.09 -8.05 7.58
CA THR A 107 -3.57 -6.73 8.01
C THR A 107 -4.08 -5.91 6.83
N LEU A 108 -3.36 -5.87 5.71
CA LEU A 108 -3.75 -5.18 4.49
C LEU A 108 -5.01 -5.77 3.89
N ILE A 109 -5.11 -7.10 3.79
CA ILE A 109 -6.31 -7.81 3.34
C ILE A 109 -7.51 -7.42 4.19
N ALA A 110 -7.38 -7.43 5.53
CA ALA A 110 -8.45 -7.04 6.43
C ALA A 110 -8.87 -5.57 6.24
N CYS A 111 -7.91 -4.66 5.99
CA CYS A 111 -8.22 -3.28 5.65
C CYS A 111 -8.98 -3.16 4.33
N CYS A 112 -8.56 -3.87 3.28
CA CYS A 112 -9.23 -3.86 1.99
C CYS A 112 -10.60 -4.53 2.03
N ASP A 113 -10.77 -5.59 2.81
CA ASP A 113 -12.04 -6.28 2.98
C ASP A 113 -13.07 -5.43 3.74
N GLU A 114 -12.61 -4.53 4.63
CA GLU A 114 -13.44 -3.56 5.35
C GLU A 114 -13.76 -2.33 4.48
N ASP A 115 -12.75 -1.66 3.93
CA ASP A 115 -12.91 -0.50 3.04
C ASP A 115 -11.70 -0.33 2.13
N HIS A 116 -11.75 -0.97 0.95
CA HIS A 116 -10.67 -0.87 -0.04
C HIS A 116 -10.51 0.53 -0.65
N HIS A 117 -11.58 1.35 -0.63
CA HIS A 117 -11.49 2.73 -1.09
C HIS A 117 -10.65 3.57 -0.13
N ALA A 118 -10.84 3.42 1.18
CA ALA A 118 -10.01 4.08 2.17
C ALA A 118 -8.56 3.59 2.12
N ALA A 119 -8.34 2.27 1.93
CA ALA A 119 -6.99 1.70 1.79
C ALA A 119 -6.26 2.25 0.55
N LEU A 120 -6.94 2.30 -0.60
CA LEU A 120 -6.39 2.86 -1.84
C LEU A 120 -6.08 4.35 -1.68
N ALA A 121 -7.04 5.11 -1.12
CA ALA A 121 -6.89 6.55 -0.94
C ALA A 121 -5.68 6.90 -0.07
N GLN A 122 -5.47 6.16 1.04
CA GLN A 122 -4.30 6.37 1.88
C GLN A 122 -3.00 6.11 1.12
N ALA A 123 -2.88 4.94 0.46
CA ALA A 123 -1.69 4.59 -0.31
C ALA A 123 -1.41 5.57 -1.47
N TYR A 124 -2.45 6.11 -2.10
CA TYR A 124 -2.34 7.08 -3.19
C TYR A 124 -1.97 8.48 -2.72
N LEU A 125 -2.57 8.96 -1.63
CA LEU A 125 -2.42 10.32 -1.13
C LEU A 125 -1.18 10.51 -0.24
N ASP A 126 -0.61 9.42 0.26
CA ASP A 126 0.56 9.46 1.10
C ASP A 126 1.78 10.01 0.33
N GLN A 127 2.47 10.97 0.96
CA GLN A 127 3.66 11.63 0.44
C GLN A 127 4.81 11.63 1.46
N HIS A 128 4.64 10.97 2.62
CA HIS A 128 5.61 10.96 3.71
C HIS A 128 6.55 9.77 3.65
N HIS A 129 6.04 8.63 3.17
CA HIS A 129 6.84 7.42 3.07
C HIS A 129 7.65 7.36 1.77
N PRO A 130 8.74 6.57 1.73
CA PRO A 130 9.53 6.38 0.52
C PRO A 130 8.68 5.87 -0.67
N TYR A 131 9.05 6.27 -1.88
CA TYR A 131 8.38 5.80 -3.10
C TYR A 131 8.28 4.28 -3.18
N SER A 132 9.36 3.56 -2.84
CA SER A 132 9.41 2.09 -2.83
C SER A 132 8.30 1.49 -1.95
N VAL A 133 8.21 1.95 -0.71
CA VAL A 133 7.18 1.49 0.24
C VAL A 133 5.79 1.76 -0.28
N LEU A 134 5.53 3.00 -0.71
CA LEU A 134 4.20 3.39 -1.20
C LEU A 134 3.79 2.67 -2.48
N HIS A 135 4.76 2.34 -3.33
CA HIS A 135 4.52 1.52 -4.50
C HIS A 135 4.13 0.09 -4.11
N HIS A 136 4.89 -0.56 -3.23
CA HIS A 136 4.55 -1.89 -2.71
C HIS A 136 3.17 -1.93 -2.05
N VAL A 137 2.85 -0.93 -1.21
CA VAL A 137 1.54 -0.85 -0.55
C VAL A 137 0.41 -0.69 -1.58
N LEU A 138 0.59 0.17 -2.59
CA LEU A 138 -0.43 0.40 -3.62
C LEU A 138 -0.66 -0.84 -4.49
N VAL A 139 0.43 -1.52 -4.94
CA VAL A 139 0.33 -2.81 -5.64
C VAL A 139 -0.42 -3.83 -4.78
N SER A 140 -0.10 -3.90 -3.49
CA SER A 140 -0.71 -4.84 -2.56
C SER A 140 -2.21 -4.60 -2.35
N VAL A 141 -2.64 -3.34 -2.31
CA VAL A 141 -4.08 -2.99 -2.26
C VAL A 141 -4.79 -3.51 -3.52
N VAL A 142 -4.22 -3.28 -4.70
CA VAL A 142 -4.80 -3.75 -5.96
C VAL A 142 -4.87 -5.28 -5.98
N VAL A 143 -3.79 -5.97 -5.61
CA VAL A 143 -3.74 -7.44 -5.53
C VAL A 143 -4.76 -7.99 -4.53
N ALA A 144 -4.90 -7.37 -3.34
CA ALA A 144 -5.86 -7.81 -2.33
C ALA A 144 -7.32 -7.71 -2.82
N VAL A 145 -7.65 -6.63 -3.54
CA VAL A 145 -9.00 -6.40 -4.06
C VAL A 145 -9.29 -7.33 -5.22
N LEU A 146 -8.40 -7.42 -6.21
CA LEU A 146 -8.62 -8.26 -7.40
C LEU A 146 -8.59 -9.75 -7.05
N SER A 147 -7.69 -10.21 -6.18
CA SER A 147 -7.67 -11.61 -5.75
C SER A 147 -8.96 -12.03 -5.04
N ARG A 148 -9.59 -11.12 -4.28
CA ARG A 148 -10.91 -11.35 -3.69
C ARG A 148 -11.98 -11.47 -4.78
N SER A 149 -12.03 -10.54 -5.72
CA SER A 149 -13.04 -10.53 -6.80
C SER A 149 -12.92 -11.74 -7.73
N GLU A 150 -11.70 -12.28 -7.89
CA GLU A 150 -11.42 -13.48 -8.68
C GLU A 150 -11.66 -14.80 -7.90
N GLY A 151 -11.99 -14.73 -6.60
CA GLY A 151 -12.31 -15.90 -5.78
C GLY A 151 -11.10 -16.73 -5.35
N TRP A 152 -9.92 -16.12 -5.22
CA TRP A 152 -8.74 -16.79 -4.65
C TRP A 152 -8.99 -17.20 -3.20
N SER A 153 -8.41 -18.33 -2.77
CA SER A 153 -8.48 -18.77 -1.38
C SER A 153 -7.80 -17.76 -0.44
N ASP A 154 -8.22 -17.73 0.83
CA ASP A 154 -7.59 -16.84 1.83
C ASP A 154 -6.08 -17.09 1.96
N ALA A 155 -5.65 -18.35 1.86
CA ALA A 155 -4.23 -18.71 1.90
C ALA A 155 -3.47 -18.14 0.68
N ASP A 156 -4.01 -18.32 -0.53
CA ASP A 156 -3.41 -17.80 -1.75
C ASP A 156 -3.41 -16.26 -1.78
N ARG A 157 -4.47 -15.62 -1.27
CA ARG A 157 -4.53 -14.17 -1.11
C ARG A 157 -3.40 -13.65 -0.22
N ILE A 158 -3.12 -14.32 0.90
CA ILE A 158 -1.99 -13.96 1.78
C ILE A 158 -0.66 -14.08 1.01
N SER A 159 -0.44 -15.16 0.26
CA SER A 159 0.76 -15.36 -0.54
C SER A 159 0.93 -14.29 -1.62
N LEU A 160 -0.14 -13.96 -2.35
CA LEU A 160 -0.14 -12.95 -3.41
C LEU A 160 0.09 -11.53 -2.87
N VAL A 161 -0.54 -11.17 -1.76
CA VAL A 161 -0.33 -9.86 -1.12
C VAL A 161 1.06 -9.77 -0.50
N ALA A 162 1.58 -10.86 0.07
CA ALA A 162 2.96 -10.93 0.54
C ALA A 162 3.96 -10.78 -0.62
N ALA A 163 3.67 -11.38 -1.77
CA ALA A 163 4.44 -11.17 -3.00
C ALA A 163 4.42 -9.69 -3.40
N ALA A 164 3.25 -9.05 -3.42
CA ALA A 164 3.10 -7.64 -3.76
C ALA A 164 3.83 -6.70 -2.79
N LEU A 165 3.87 -7.01 -1.48
CA LEU A 165 4.63 -6.26 -0.47
C LEU A 165 6.16 -6.39 -0.64
N SER A 166 6.65 -7.33 -1.45
CA SER A 166 8.06 -7.67 -1.55
C SER A 166 8.59 -7.86 -2.97
N HIS A 167 7.78 -7.61 -4.02
CA HIS A 167 8.12 -7.93 -5.41
C HIS A 167 9.38 -7.24 -5.92
N ASP A 168 9.64 -6.03 -5.45
CA ASP A 168 10.75 -5.18 -5.90
C ASP A 168 11.98 -5.21 -4.97
N LEU A 169 12.07 -6.15 -4.02
CA LEU A 169 13.23 -6.24 -3.11
C LEU A 169 14.55 -6.39 -3.88
N GLY A 170 14.56 -7.10 -5.00
CA GLY A 170 15.73 -7.23 -5.87
C GLY A 170 16.18 -5.92 -6.52
N ALA A 171 15.30 -4.91 -6.60
CA ALA A 171 15.60 -3.57 -7.10
C ALA A 171 15.90 -2.56 -5.99
N LEU A 172 15.82 -2.93 -4.71
CA LEU A 172 15.86 -2.00 -3.60
C LEU A 172 17.17 -1.17 -3.57
N ALA A 173 18.32 -1.80 -3.68
CA ALA A 173 19.60 -1.12 -3.75
C ALA A 173 19.77 -0.31 -5.05
N LEU A 174 19.24 -0.80 -6.17
CA LEU A 174 19.31 -0.10 -7.45
C LEU A 174 18.49 1.19 -7.44
N ARG A 175 17.33 1.20 -6.80
CA ARG A 175 16.44 2.38 -6.75
C ARG A 175 17.10 3.57 -6.05
N GLN A 176 17.96 3.35 -5.07
CA GLN A 176 18.75 4.43 -4.44
C GLN A 176 19.71 5.07 -5.45
N VAL A 177 20.31 4.28 -6.32
CA VAL A 177 21.28 4.76 -7.34
C VAL A 177 20.55 5.33 -8.56
N LEU A 178 19.48 4.66 -9.02
CA LEU A 178 18.77 5.01 -10.24
C LEU A 178 17.68 6.08 -10.04
N GLY A 179 17.26 6.31 -8.81
CA GLY A 179 16.16 7.25 -8.51
C GLY A 179 16.42 8.70 -8.91
N GLN A 180 17.66 9.04 -9.29
CA GLN A 180 18.06 10.37 -9.74
C GLN A 180 18.43 10.42 -11.23
N ALA A 181 18.43 9.28 -11.93
CA ALA A 181 18.84 9.21 -13.33
C ALA A 181 17.67 9.58 -14.27
N ALA A 182 17.86 10.56 -15.14
CA ALA A 182 16.87 10.95 -16.17
C ALA A 182 16.69 9.86 -17.25
N SER A 183 17.68 9.03 -17.48
CA SER A 183 17.66 7.87 -18.39
C SER A 183 18.59 6.77 -17.87
N LEU A 184 18.24 5.52 -18.15
CA LEU A 184 19.07 4.37 -17.80
C LEU A 184 20.03 4.05 -18.95
N ASP A 185 21.29 3.76 -18.62
CA ASP A 185 22.24 3.16 -19.56
C ASP A 185 21.96 1.65 -19.74
N GLU A 186 22.73 0.95 -20.59
CA GLU A 186 22.47 -0.46 -20.91
C GLU A 186 22.74 -1.40 -19.72
N GLU A 187 23.76 -1.11 -18.93
CA GLU A 187 24.08 -1.89 -17.72
C GLU A 187 22.97 -1.75 -16.69
N GLN A 188 22.50 -0.53 -16.46
CA GLN A 188 21.38 -0.25 -15.56
C GLN A 188 20.07 -0.91 -16.02
N ARG A 189 19.78 -0.91 -17.34
CA ARG A 189 18.62 -1.64 -17.89
C ARG A 189 18.73 -3.14 -17.64
N THR A 190 19.92 -3.72 -17.81
CA THR A 190 20.17 -5.13 -17.52
C THR A 190 19.89 -5.44 -16.05
N LEU A 191 20.42 -4.62 -15.13
CA LEU A 191 20.16 -4.76 -13.69
C LEU A 191 18.69 -4.65 -13.35
N VAL A 192 17.95 -3.73 -13.99
CA VAL A 192 16.49 -3.62 -13.84
C VAL A 192 15.78 -4.86 -14.34
N ARG A 193 16.22 -5.46 -15.46
CA ARG A 193 15.58 -6.69 -15.99
C ARG A 193 15.85 -7.93 -15.14
N GLU A 194 16.96 -7.96 -14.42
CA GLU A 194 17.32 -9.08 -13.53
C GLU A 194 16.72 -8.98 -12.13
N HIS A 195 16.09 -7.83 -11.75
CA HIS A 195 15.64 -7.67 -10.36
C HIS A 195 14.59 -8.69 -9.91
N PRO A 196 13.69 -9.25 -10.75
CA PRO A 196 12.76 -10.29 -10.29
C PRO A 196 13.49 -11.55 -9.84
N ASP A 197 14.51 -12.00 -10.59
CA ASP A 197 15.32 -13.16 -10.22
C ASP A 197 16.14 -12.90 -8.95
N ARG A 198 16.72 -11.70 -8.82
CA ARG A 198 17.41 -11.28 -7.58
C ARG A 198 16.45 -11.20 -6.40
N GLY A 199 15.22 -10.73 -6.63
CA GLY A 199 14.17 -10.69 -5.60
C GLY A 199 13.86 -12.07 -5.07
N VAL A 200 13.70 -13.07 -5.95
CA VAL A 200 13.49 -14.47 -5.56
C VAL A 200 14.67 -15.00 -4.75
N GLN A 201 15.92 -14.74 -5.18
CA GLN A 201 17.12 -15.16 -4.45
C GLN A 201 17.19 -14.52 -3.05
N MET A 202 16.90 -13.23 -2.94
CA MET A 202 16.84 -12.54 -1.64
C MET A 202 15.74 -13.10 -0.73
N LEU A 203 14.56 -13.35 -1.26
CA LEU A 203 13.43 -13.93 -0.51
C LEU A 203 13.75 -15.36 -0.03
N ASP A 204 14.38 -16.17 -0.87
CA ASP A 204 14.85 -17.50 -0.48
C ASP A 204 15.88 -17.42 0.67
N GLY A 205 16.84 -16.50 0.58
CA GLY A 205 17.79 -16.19 1.66
C GLY A 205 17.15 -15.71 2.95
N LEU A 206 16.02 -15.01 2.87
CA LEU A 206 15.20 -14.55 4.01
C LEU A 206 14.23 -15.61 4.54
N GLY A 207 14.27 -16.82 3.99
CA GLY A 207 13.50 -17.98 4.46
C GLY A 207 12.10 -18.13 3.87
N VAL A 208 11.77 -17.40 2.79
CA VAL A 208 10.51 -17.61 2.07
C VAL A 208 10.57 -18.94 1.31
N ARG A 209 9.57 -19.80 1.51
CA ARG A 209 9.44 -21.13 0.86
C ARG A 209 8.09 -21.31 0.17
N ASP A 210 7.28 -20.28 0.16
CA ASP A 210 5.97 -20.27 -0.49
C ASP A 210 6.15 -20.15 -2.01
N ALA A 211 5.80 -21.21 -2.72
CA ALA A 211 5.99 -21.30 -4.17
C ALA A 211 5.14 -20.29 -4.95
N LEU A 212 3.92 -20.00 -4.49
CA LEU A 212 3.04 -19.01 -5.13
C LEU A 212 3.60 -17.60 -4.94
N TRP A 213 4.07 -17.26 -3.74
CA TRP A 213 4.73 -15.99 -3.47
C TRP A 213 5.98 -15.79 -4.34
N LEU A 214 6.91 -16.74 -4.33
CA LEU A 214 8.14 -16.65 -5.13
C LEU A 214 7.85 -16.54 -6.63
N ARG A 215 6.89 -17.33 -7.14
CA ARG A 215 6.48 -17.29 -8.54
C ARG A 215 5.86 -15.95 -8.92
N ALA A 216 4.99 -15.41 -8.08
CA ALA A 216 4.36 -14.11 -8.31
C ALA A 216 5.40 -12.97 -8.35
N VAL A 217 6.44 -13.03 -7.50
CA VAL A 217 7.57 -12.10 -7.54
C VAL A 217 8.39 -12.26 -8.81
N GLN A 218 8.67 -13.50 -9.25
CA GLN A 218 9.46 -13.75 -10.44
C GLN A 218 8.79 -13.24 -11.72
N ASP A 219 7.47 -13.42 -11.84
CA ASP A 219 6.74 -13.23 -13.09
C ASP A 219 6.06 -11.85 -13.22
N HIS A 220 6.22 -10.92 -12.24
CA HIS A 220 5.44 -9.67 -12.22
C HIS A 220 5.73 -8.70 -13.37
N HIS A 221 6.83 -8.87 -14.10
CA HIS A 221 7.15 -8.13 -15.32
C HIS A 221 7.02 -8.96 -16.59
N GLU A 222 6.56 -10.19 -16.50
CA GLU A 222 6.17 -10.95 -17.70
C GLU A 222 4.87 -10.37 -18.29
N ARG A 223 4.55 -10.72 -19.54
CA ARG A 223 3.42 -10.17 -20.28
C ARG A 223 2.60 -11.26 -20.94
N MET A 224 1.35 -10.95 -21.27
CA MET A 224 0.45 -11.89 -21.96
C MET A 224 1.01 -12.35 -23.32
N ASP A 225 1.72 -11.48 -24.03
CA ASP A 225 2.31 -11.76 -25.34
C ASP A 225 3.75 -12.35 -25.29
N GLY A 226 4.30 -12.57 -24.10
CA GLY A 226 5.67 -13.06 -23.93
C GLY A 226 6.77 -12.01 -24.19
N SER A 227 6.41 -10.74 -24.39
CA SER A 227 7.39 -9.65 -24.61
C SER A 227 7.99 -9.11 -23.29
N GLY A 228 7.63 -9.72 -22.16
CA GLY A 228 8.07 -9.32 -20.82
C GLY A 228 9.48 -9.77 -20.48
N TYR A 229 9.81 -9.76 -19.20
CA TYR A 229 11.07 -10.23 -18.62
C TYR A 229 10.83 -10.75 -17.18
N PRO A 230 11.76 -11.54 -16.59
CA PRO A 230 13.11 -11.85 -17.04
C PRO A 230 13.19 -12.96 -18.09
N GLN A 231 12.19 -13.84 -18.19
CA GLN A 231 12.23 -15.06 -19.00
C GLN A 231 11.51 -14.93 -20.34
N GLY A 232 10.69 -13.91 -20.53
CA GLY A 232 9.84 -13.74 -21.72
C GLY A 232 8.71 -14.76 -21.78
N LEU A 233 8.15 -15.10 -20.63
CA LEU A 233 7.06 -16.06 -20.53
C LEU A 233 5.73 -15.43 -20.94
N CYS A 234 4.95 -16.17 -21.72
CA CYS A 234 3.53 -15.82 -21.94
C CYS A 234 2.75 -16.08 -20.62
N LEU A 235 2.00 -15.09 -20.15
CA LEU A 235 1.22 -15.21 -18.93
C LEU A 235 -0.13 -15.94 -19.12
N ASP A 236 -0.42 -16.44 -20.31
CA ASP A 236 -1.63 -17.25 -20.52
C ASP A 236 -1.57 -18.50 -19.62
N GLY A 237 -2.60 -18.71 -18.82
CA GLY A 237 -2.63 -19.76 -17.80
C GLY A 237 -1.83 -19.45 -16.51
N ASN A 238 -1.12 -18.34 -16.42
CA ASN A 238 -0.43 -17.87 -15.19
C ASN A 238 -1.22 -16.76 -14.52
N ALA A 239 -2.28 -17.11 -13.80
CA ALA A 239 -3.18 -16.14 -13.18
C ALA A 239 -2.49 -15.23 -12.14
N ALA A 240 -1.51 -15.75 -11.38
CA ALA A 240 -0.77 -14.98 -10.37
C ALA A 240 0.16 -13.94 -11.02
N GLY A 241 0.95 -14.33 -12.02
CA GLY A 241 1.80 -13.41 -12.77
C GLY A 241 0.99 -12.33 -13.47
N ALA A 242 -0.13 -12.69 -14.12
CA ALA A 242 -1.02 -11.75 -14.78
C ALA A 242 -1.66 -10.76 -13.79
N LEU A 243 -2.00 -11.20 -12.57
CA LEU A 243 -2.52 -10.33 -11.50
C LEU A 243 -1.44 -9.34 -11.04
N MET A 244 -0.24 -9.82 -10.79
CA MET A 244 0.88 -8.96 -10.37
C MET A 244 1.25 -7.95 -11.45
N ALA A 245 1.36 -8.36 -12.71
CA ALA A 245 1.72 -7.49 -13.83
C ALA A 245 0.74 -6.31 -14.00
N VAL A 246 -0.58 -6.56 -13.93
CA VAL A 246 -1.57 -5.48 -14.07
C VAL A 246 -1.59 -4.57 -12.83
N ALA A 247 -1.42 -5.13 -11.63
CA ALA A 247 -1.40 -4.37 -10.38
C ALA A 247 -0.16 -3.46 -10.30
N ASP A 248 1.02 -3.97 -10.66
CA ASP A 248 2.25 -3.18 -10.74
C ASP A 248 2.12 -2.07 -11.79
N GLY A 249 1.65 -2.40 -12.99
CA GLY A 249 1.42 -1.43 -14.06
C GLY A 249 0.49 -0.30 -13.66
N TYR A 250 -0.64 -0.62 -13.01
CA TYR A 250 -1.59 0.36 -12.49
C TYR A 250 -0.96 1.26 -11.43
N ALA A 251 -0.35 0.67 -10.40
CA ALA A 251 0.28 1.39 -9.31
C ALA A 251 1.44 2.28 -9.80
N ALA A 252 2.27 1.77 -10.71
CA ALA A 252 3.39 2.52 -11.28
C ALA A 252 2.95 3.76 -12.06
N MET A 253 1.77 3.75 -12.68
CA MET A 253 1.23 4.91 -13.38
C MET A 253 0.61 5.95 -12.44
N LEU A 254 0.06 5.52 -11.31
CA LEU A 254 -0.54 6.40 -10.30
C LEU A 254 0.51 7.13 -9.44
N ARG A 255 1.76 6.69 -9.42
CA ARG A 255 2.82 7.29 -8.60
C ARG A 255 3.77 8.15 -9.45
N PRO A 256 4.14 9.37 -9.00
CA PRO A 256 5.14 10.17 -9.70
C PRO A 256 6.51 9.53 -9.58
N ARG A 257 7.32 9.62 -10.62
CA ARG A 257 8.76 9.28 -10.60
C ARG A 257 9.57 10.53 -10.93
N PRO A 258 10.86 10.63 -10.56
CA PRO A 258 11.67 11.81 -10.86
C PRO A 258 11.68 12.22 -12.35
N TYR A 259 11.47 11.25 -13.24
CA TYR A 259 11.47 11.40 -14.71
C TYR A 259 10.09 11.31 -15.35
N ARG A 260 9.02 11.12 -14.54
CA ARG A 260 7.65 10.99 -15.06
C ARG A 260 6.65 11.52 -14.05
N GLU A 261 5.85 12.50 -14.48
CA GLU A 261 4.70 12.93 -13.71
C GLU A 261 3.70 11.79 -13.49
N ARG A 262 2.97 11.87 -12.40
CA ARG A 262 1.84 11.00 -12.10
C ARG A 262 0.79 11.14 -13.19
N LYS A 263 0.22 10.02 -13.62
CA LYS A 263 -0.96 10.05 -14.48
C LYS A 263 -2.22 10.18 -13.63
N LEU A 264 -3.21 10.86 -14.17
CA LEU A 264 -4.55 10.93 -13.59
C LEU A 264 -5.29 9.61 -13.85
N SER A 265 -6.21 9.23 -12.96
CA SER A 265 -6.93 7.95 -13.01
C SER A 265 -7.50 7.61 -14.38
N LEU A 266 -8.16 8.58 -15.02
CA LEU A 266 -8.75 8.41 -16.36
C LEU A 266 -7.71 7.94 -17.38
N SER A 267 -6.57 8.63 -17.46
CA SER A 267 -5.50 8.29 -18.41
C SER A 267 -4.81 6.97 -18.08
N VAL A 268 -4.81 6.54 -16.80
CA VAL A 268 -4.26 5.24 -16.39
C VAL A 268 -5.12 4.10 -16.93
N LEU A 269 -6.44 4.17 -16.79
CA LEU A 269 -7.35 3.15 -17.33
C LEU A 269 -7.27 3.08 -18.85
N ASP A 270 -7.17 4.21 -19.54
CA ASP A 270 -7.03 4.25 -21.00
C ASP A 270 -5.72 3.58 -21.44
N ASP A 271 -4.62 3.80 -20.72
CA ASP A 271 -3.35 3.16 -21.05
C ASP A 271 -3.37 1.65 -20.75
N LEU A 272 -4.00 1.21 -19.66
CA LEU A 272 -4.20 -0.22 -19.41
C LEU A 272 -5.03 -0.88 -20.53
N ARG A 273 -6.12 -0.24 -20.96
CA ARG A 273 -6.97 -0.72 -22.04
C ARG A 273 -6.23 -0.84 -23.38
N LYS A 274 -5.35 0.10 -23.72
CA LYS A 274 -4.51 0.04 -24.93
C LYS A 274 -3.63 -1.20 -24.97
N HIS A 275 -3.22 -1.71 -23.81
CA HIS A 275 -2.33 -2.86 -23.69
C HIS A 275 -3.04 -4.14 -23.20
N ALA A 276 -4.38 -4.11 -23.10
CA ALA A 276 -5.17 -5.28 -22.78
C ALA A 276 -5.06 -6.36 -23.88
N GLY A 277 -4.85 -7.60 -23.48
CA GLY A 277 -4.61 -8.73 -24.38
C GLY A 277 -3.19 -8.84 -24.95
N THR A 278 -2.31 -7.84 -24.69
CA THR A 278 -0.89 -7.88 -25.08
C THR A 278 0.01 -7.88 -23.86
N TRP A 279 0.05 -6.80 -23.11
CA TRP A 279 0.83 -6.73 -21.87
C TRP A 279 0.06 -7.28 -20.68
N TYR A 280 -1.25 -6.95 -20.60
CA TYR A 280 -2.11 -7.26 -19.45
C TYR A 280 -3.27 -8.16 -19.85
N ASP A 281 -3.71 -9.00 -18.92
CA ASP A 281 -4.95 -9.79 -19.08
C ASP A 281 -6.15 -8.84 -19.16
N THR A 282 -6.97 -9.01 -20.21
CA THR A 282 -8.14 -8.14 -20.49
C THR A 282 -9.16 -8.16 -19.36
N ARG A 283 -9.37 -9.33 -18.73
CA ARG A 283 -10.33 -9.45 -17.61
C ARG A 283 -9.85 -8.74 -16.37
N LYS A 284 -8.54 -8.76 -16.09
CA LYS A 284 -7.94 -8.07 -14.95
C LYS A 284 -7.93 -6.55 -15.15
N VAL A 285 -7.72 -6.06 -16.38
CA VAL A 285 -7.89 -4.64 -16.72
C VAL A 285 -9.33 -4.19 -16.48
N GLN A 286 -10.31 -5.01 -16.89
CA GLN A 286 -11.72 -4.71 -16.61
C GLN A 286 -12.02 -4.72 -15.10
N ALA A 287 -11.50 -5.70 -14.36
CA ALA A 287 -11.67 -5.78 -12.91
C ALA A 287 -11.13 -4.54 -12.17
N ILE A 288 -10.00 -3.95 -12.63
CA ILE A 288 -9.53 -2.66 -12.10
C ILE A 288 -10.58 -1.57 -12.31
N ALA A 289 -11.15 -1.47 -13.52
CA ALA A 289 -12.18 -0.47 -13.82
C ALA A 289 -13.46 -0.69 -12.97
N ASP A 290 -13.86 -1.93 -12.75
CA ASP A 290 -15.05 -2.29 -11.98
C ASP A 290 -14.86 -2.04 -10.47
N CYS A 291 -13.65 -2.28 -9.93
CA CYS A 291 -13.38 -2.13 -8.50
C CYS A 291 -13.02 -0.67 -8.11
N PHE A 292 -12.31 0.05 -8.97
CA PHE A 292 -11.76 1.36 -8.62
C PHE A 292 -12.37 2.52 -9.40
N GLY A 293 -13.00 2.24 -10.55
CA GLY A 293 -13.68 3.24 -11.38
C GLY A 293 -12.75 4.17 -12.13
N THR A 294 -13.36 5.08 -12.88
CA THR A 294 -12.67 6.12 -13.64
C THR A 294 -11.95 7.12 -12.72
N TYR A 295 -12.59 7.48 -11.62
CA TYR A 295 -12.03 8.33 -10.57
C TYR A 295 -11.94 7.48 -9.30
N HIS A 296 -10.77 6.94 -9.02
CA HIS A 296 -10.57 6.13 -7.83
C HIS A 296 -10.62 6.97 -6.53
N ALA A 297 -10.87 6.33 -5.41
CA ALA A 297 -10.83 6.98 -4.11
C ALA A 297 -9.47 7.68 -3.87
N GLY A 298 -9.51 8.90 -3.38
CA GLY A 298 -8.35 9.78 -3.23
C GLY A 298 -8.11 10.71 -4.43
N SER A 299 -8.80 10.52 -5.58
CA SER A 299 -8.72 11.46 -6.69
C SER A 299 -9.25 12.83 -6.27
N ILE A 300 -8.47 13.88 -6.52
CA ILE A 300 -8.90 15.26 -6.33
C ILE A 300 -9.49 15.75 -7.65
N VAL A 301 -10.68 16.35 -7.58
CA VAL A 301 -11.43 16.75 -8.76
C VAL A 301 -11.93 18.19 -8.63
N ARG A 302 -12.04 18.87 -9.80
CA ARG A 302 -12.72 20.14 -9.93
C ARG A 302 -14.13 19.88 -10.43
N LEU A 303 -15.07 20.54 -9.80
CA LEU A 303 -16.50 20.46 -10.12
C LEU A 303 -16.92 21.57 -11.09
N ALA A 304 -18.09 21.44 -11.75
CA ALA A 304 -18.66 22.44 -12.64
C ALA A 304 -18.90 23.77 -11.92
N SER A 305 -19.23 23.76 -10.63
CA SER A 305 -19.33 24.94 -9.76
C SER A 305 -17.99 25.65 -9.49
N GLY A 306 -16.86 25.11 -9.98
CA GLY A 306 -15.51 25.61 -9.67
C GLY A 306 -14.95 25.16 -8.31
N HIS A 307 -15.71 24.41 -7.54
CA HIS A 307 -15.31 23.88 -6.23
C HIS A 307 -14.35 22.69 -6.41
N MET A 308 -13.67 22.29 -5.31
CA MET A 308 -12.82 21.10 -5.29
C MET A 308 -13.41 20.05 -4.37
N ALA A 309 -13.37 18.80 -4.83
CA ALA A 309 -13.81 17.66 -4.06
C ALA A 309 -12.75 16.54 -4.09
N VAL A 310 -12.82 15.63 -3.13
CA VAL A 310 -12.10 14.36 -3.14
C VAL A 310 -13.10 13.22 -3.36
N VAL A 311 -12.76 12.31 -4.25
CA VAL A 311 -13.52 11.08 -4.45
C VAL A 311 -13.27 10.17 -3.25
N THR A 312 -14.34 9.73 -2.59
CA THR A 312 -14.24 8.84 -1.43
C THR A 312 -14.59 7.40 -1.77
N ARG A 313 -15.44 7.18 -2.78
CA ARG A 313 -15.88 5.85 -3.18
C ARG A 313 -16.29 5.81 -4.65
N HIS A 314 -15.85 4.77 -5.36
CA HIS A 314 -16.41 4.39 -6.64
C HIS A 314 -17.77 3.70 -6.42
N VAL A 315 -18.74 4.01 -7.28
CA VAL A 315 -20.09 3.41 -7.25
C VAL A 315 -20.32 2.75 -8.61
N PRO A 316 -20.31 1.41 -8.71
CA PRO A 316 -20.40 0.71 -9.99
C PRO A 316 -21.67 1.04 -10.80
N GLU A 317 -22.79 1.30 -10.12
CA GLU A 317 -24.08 1.61 -10.74
C GLU A 317 -24.13 3.01 -11.38
N ARG A 318 -23.19 3.89 -10.99
CA ARG A 318 -23.05 5.25 -11.50
C ARG A 318 -21.58 5.66 -11.62
N PRO A 319 -20.81 5.05 -12.54
CA PRO A 319 -19.35 5.17 -12.59
C PRO A 319 -18.84 6.59 -12.82
N GLU A 320 -19.63 7.46 -13.46
CA GLU A 320 -19.30 8.87 -13.70
C GLU A 320 -19.70 9.79 -12.52
N GLN A 321 -20.38 9.27 -11.51
CA GLN A 321 -20.89 9.99 -10.35
C GLN A 321 -20.44 9.29 -9.06
N PRO A 322 -19.14 9.28 -8.75
CA PRO A 322 -18.62 8.66 -7.53
C PRO A 322 -19.09 9.43 -6.30
N ASP A 323 -19.05 8.79 -5.12
CA ASP A 323 -19.24 9.50 -3.87
C ASP A 323 -18.07 10.46 -3.63
N MET A 324 -18.36 11.68 -3.25
CA MET A 324 -17.38 12.74 -3.10
C MET A 324 -17.61 13.57 -1.82
N MET A 325 -16.52 14.13 -1.31
CA MET A 325 -16.53 15.11 -0.23
C MET A 325 -15.98 16.43 -0.74
N LEU A 326 -16.73 17.52 -0.55
CA LEU A 326 -16.28 18.87 -0.83
C LEU A 326 -15.15 19.24 0.13
N ILE A 327 -14.04 19.75 -0.39
CA ILE A 327 -12.84 20.10 0.37
C ILE A 327 -12.44 21.58 0.21
N ALA A 328 -12.87 22.24 -0.86
CA ALA A 328 -12.64 23.68 -1.07
C ALA A 328 -13.76 24.33 -1.87
N VAL A 329 -14.04 25.60 -1.57
CA VAL A 329 -15.02 26.45 -2.22
C VAL A 329 -14.30 27.58 -2.98
N GLY A 330 -14.79 27.90 -4.19
CA GLY A 330 -14.27 29.04 -4.97
C GLY A 330 -12.79 28.88 -5.36
N GLY A 331 -12.37 27.69 -5.79
CA GLY A 331 -11.00 27.39 -6.20
C GLY A 331 -10.14 26.87 -5.06
N ASP A 332 -9.33 27.71 -4.41
CA ASP A 332 -8.28 27.28 -3.47
C ASP A 332 -8.56 27.61 -2.00
N HIS A 333 -9.82 27.87 -1.63
CA HIS A 333 -10.19 28.17 -0.24
C HIS A 333 -10.60 26.90 0.50
N PRO A 334 -9.71 26.28 1.33
CA PRO A 334 -10.02 25.06 2.06
C PRO A 334 -11.18 25.28 3.02
N MET A 335 -12.06 24.31 3.12
CA MET A 335 -13.13 24.28 4.13
C MET A 335 -12.55 23.97 5.51
N GLU A 336 -13.27 24.29 6.59
CA GLU A 336 -12.90 23.84 7.94
C GLU A 336 -13.15 22.34 8.14
N ARG A 337 -14.19 21.81 7.50
CA ARG A 337 -14.55 20.39 7.52
C ARG A 337 -15.03 19.97 6.13
N PRO A 338 -14.65 18.77 5.67
CA PRO A 338 -15.21 18.23 4.44
C PRO A 338 -16.72 17.96 4.62
N SER A 339 -17.50 18.12 3.55
CA SER A 339 -18.94 17.82 3.56
C SER A 339 -19.29 16.93 2.37
N PRO A 340 -20.20 15.94 2.55
CA PRO A 340 -20.67 15.13 1.44
C PRO A 340 -21.46 16.02 0.46
N ILE A 341 -21.38 15.69 -0.81
CA ILE A 341 -22.11 16.36 -1.89
C ILE A 341 -22.94 15.37 -2.68
N ASP A 342 -24.05 15.84 -3.23
CA ASP A 342 -24.87 15.04 -4.13
C ASP A 342 -24.21 15.01 -5.51
N ALA A 343 -23.74 13.84 -5.92
CA ALA A 343 -23.11 13.65 -7.22
C ALA A 343 -24.10 13.73 -8.41
N ALA A 344 -25.41 13.71 -8.16
CA ALA A 344 -26.44 13.88 -9.17
C ALA A 344 -26.73 15.36 -9.49
N ASP A 345 -26.28 16.30 -8.64
CA ASP A 345 -26.40 17.72 -8.90
C ASP A 345 -25.47 18.12 -10.07
N PRO A 346 -25.97 18.76 -11.15
CA PRO A 346 -25.16 19.19 -12.28
C PRO A 346 -23.99 20.12 -11.90
N ASP A 347 -24.13 20.94 -10.86
CA ASP A 347 -23.06 21.80 -10.36
C ASP A 347 -21.91 21.01 -9.73
N HIS A 348 -22.17 19.76 -9.35
CA HIS A 348 -21.18 18.82 -8.82
C HIS A 348 -20.58 17.87 -9.88
N ALA A 349 -20.92 18.03 -11.15
CA ALA A 349 -20.31 17.25 -12.23
C ALA A 349 -18.78 17.46 -12.26
N ILE A 350 -18.03 16.37 -12.40
CA ILE A 350 -16.56 16.43 -12.50
C ILE A 350 -16.17 16.99 -13.86
N VAL A 351 -15.45 18.11 -13.87
CA VAL A 351 -14.96 18.75 -15.11
C VAL A 351 -13.45 18.56 -15.31
N ALA A 352 -12.70 18.26 -14.25
CA ALA A 352 -11.28 17.95 -14.35
C ALA A 352 -10.81 17.13 -13.14
N ALA A 353 -9.88 16.21 -13.37
CA ALA A 353 -9.07 15.62 -12.33
C ALA A 353 -7.84 16.50 -12.09
N LEU A 354 -7.43 16.65 -10.84
CA LEU A 354 -6.31 17.48 -10.41
C LEU A 354 -5.17 16.63 -9.88
N GLN A 355 -3.94 17.10 -10.02
CA GLN A 355 -2.80 16.48 -9.37
C GLN A 355 -2.93 16.66 -7.85
N PRO A 356 -2.69 15.60 -7.04
CA PRO A 356 -2.84 15.66 -5.59
C PRO A 356 -1.63 16.33 -4.89
N GLU A 357 -0.97 17.30 -5.55
CA GLU A 357 0.00 18.18 -4.89
C GLU A 357 -0.75 19.10 -3.93
N ILE A 358 -1.15 18.52 -2.83
CA ILE A 358 -2.00 19.18 -1.85
C ILE A 358 -1.09 19.85 -0.82
N SER A 359 -1.32 21.14 -0.59
CA SER A 359 -0.71 21.82 0.55
C SER A 359 -1.04 21.09 1.86
N LEU A 360 -0.22 21.24 2.90
CA LEU A 360 -0.45 20.63 4.22
C LEU A 360 -1.87 20.88 4.77
N ARG A 361 -2.49 22.01 4.43
CA ARG A 361 -3.87 22.33 4.81
C ARG A 361 -4.89 21.38 4.19
N PHE A 362 -4.76 21.09 2.88
CA PHE A 362 -5.66 20.15 2.21
C PHE A 362 -5.47 18.72 2.69
N ARG A 363 -4.24 18.30 3.01
CA ARG A 363 -3.95 16.96 3.53
C ARG A 363 -4.72 16.66 4.81
N SER A 364 -4.68 17.60 5.79
CA SER A 364 -5.46 17.47 7.01
C SER A 364 -6.97 17.38 6.73
N MET A 365 -7.47 18.08 5.70
CA MET A 365 -8.86 18.03 5.28
C MET A 365 -9.21 16.69 4.66
N VAL A 366 -8.38 16.22 3.72
CA VAL A 366 -8.58 14.95 3.03
C VAL A 366 -8.57 13.77 4.02
N ASN A 367 -7.65 13.75 4.98
CA ASN A 367 -7.62 12.72 6.02
C ASN A 367 -8.92 12.68 6.84
N LYS A 368 -9.59 13.83 7.05
CA LYS A 368 -10.87 13.87 7.75
C LYS A 368 -12.01 13.22 6.96
N CYS A 369 -11.91 13.08 5.65
CA CYS A 369 -12.94 12.42 4.82
C CYS A 369 -13.13 10.96 5.20
N TRP A 370 -12.10 10.30 5.72
CA TRP A 370 -12.16 8.90 6.17
C TRP A 370 -12.14 8.74 7.69
N SER A 371 -11.86 9.81 8.44
CA SER A 371 -11.89 9.78 9.92
C SER A 371 -13.29 9.86 10.51
N SER A 372 -14.25 10.37 9.75
CA SER A 372 -15.61 10.67 10.20
C SER A 372 -16.68 9.66 9.75
N GLN A 373 -16.34 8.62 9.02
CA GLN A 373 -17.30 7.60 8.55
C GLN A 373 -17.67 6.55 9.61
N GLY A 374 -17.33 6.76 10.89
CA GLY A 374 -17.62 5.87 12.02
C GLY A 374 -18.46 6.49 13.13
N ALA A 375 -19.24 7.54 12.86
CA ALA A 375 -20.15 8.15 13.83
C ALA A 375 -21.61 8.05 13.39
#